data_3e01700fe16d1c095d6da15ca0f8eed0
#
_entry.id   3e01700fe16d1c095d6da15ca0f8eed0
#
_cell.length_a   1.000
_cell.length_b   1.000
_cell.length_c   1.000
_cell.angle_alpha   90.00
_cell.angle_beta   90.00
_cell.angle_gamma   90.00
#
_symmetry.space_group_name_H-M   'P 1'
#
loop_
_entity.id
_entity.type
_entity.pdbx_description
1 polymer ?
#
loop_
_entity_poly.entity_id
_entity_poly.type
_entity_poly.pdbx_seq_one_letter_code
_entity_poly.pdbx_strand_id
1 'polypeptide(L)'
;MTRRIQILAGIALLLCSHGLALGADKEPGSLVPFAVASVRFEQNATDGDAEVVFEVKGGKEGLAKLTVVSPDGRTAIDFTAPNASTLGIRQFRFETPEPQDVKGLKSAYPEGVYTFTGATAAGGKLHGKSMLNHTLPATASFLQPRAGARNVGAKNLKIAWTPVKNLAAYIITIKERNLGVNLTAKLPGSVTTFAVPNGFLRPGMEYQLAVGTVSAEGNISFVETTFTTAGNQ
;
A
#
# COMPACT_ATOMS: atom_id res chain seq x y z
N MET A 1 -68.83 20.35 -45.32
CA MET A 1 -67.92 21.37 -44.76
C MET A 1 -66.73 20.61 -44.15
N THR A 2 -65.66 20.44 -44.92
CA THR A 2 -64.51 19.58 -44.56
C THR A 2 -63.31 20.52 -44.44
N ARG A 3 -62.79 20.73 -43.21
CA ARG A 3 -61.57 21.48 -42.96
C ARG A 3 -60.37 20.54 -43.08
N ARG A 4 -59.46 20.86 -44.02
CA ARG A 4 -58.16 20.22 -44.18
C ARG A 4 -57.16 20.84 -43.19
N ILE A 5 -56.50 20.01 -42.40
CA ILE A 5 -55.38 20.40 -41.54
C ILE A 5 -54.10 20.12 -42.33
N GLN A 6 -53.32 21.15 -42.59
CA GLN A 6 -51.96 21.04 -43.14
C GLN A 6 -50.97 20.77 -42.01
N ILE A 7 -50.19 19.71 -42.13
CA ILE A 7 -49.09 19.37 -41.23
C ILE A 7 -47.81 19.89 -41.90
N LEU A 8 -47.19 20.91 -41.29
CA LEU A 8 -45.85 21.36 -41.68
C LEU A 8 -44.82 20.46 -40.98
N ALA A 9 -44.08 19.71 -41.81
CA ALA A 9 -42.93 18.96 -41.35
C ALA A 9 -41.69 19.89 -41.23
N GLY A 10 -41.30 20.20 -40.02
CA GLY A 10 -40.01 20.90 -39.75
C GLY A 10 -38.89 19.91 -39.67
N ILE A 11 -37.94 19.98 -40.60
CA ILE A 11 -36.68 19.24 -40.57
C ILE A 11 -35.73 19.96 -39.63
N ALA A 12 -35.48 19.36 -38.44
CA ALA A 12 -34.42 19.83 -37.53
C ALA A 12 -33.09 19.25 -37.98
N LEU A 13 -32.19 20.11 -38.48
CA LEU A 13 -30.82 19.76 -38.78
C LEU A 13 -30.06 19.65 -37.46
N LEU A 14 -29.72 18.42 -37.04
CA LEU A 14 -28.81 18.16 -35.93
C LEU A 14 -27.35 18.40 -36.40
N LEU A 15 -26.80 19.54 -36.04
CA LEU A 15 -25.35 19.79 -36.13
C LEU A 15 -24.65 19.01 -35.01
N CYS A 16 -24.08 17.85 -35.33
CA CYS A 16 -23.12 17.18 -34.48
C CYS A 16 -21.83 18.02 -34.42
N SER A 17 -21.69 18.84 -33.41
CA SER A 17 -20.41 19.44 -33.06
C SER A 17 -19.51 18.32 -32.43
N HIS A 18 -18.61 17.81 -33.23
CA HIS A 18 -17.50 16.99 -32.70
C HIS A 18 -16.58 17.93 -31.91
N GLY A 19 -16.80 17.99 -30.61
CA GLY A 19 -15.85 18.60 -29.69
C GLY A 19 -14.58 17.73 -29.69
N LEU A 20 -13.55 18.19 -30.39
CA LEU A 20 -12.19 17.74 -30.15
C LEU A 20 -11.88 18.06 -28.69
N ALA A 21 -11.85 17.02 -27.84
CA ALA A 21 -11.24 17.11 -26.53
C ALA A 21 -9.75 17.37 -26.75
N LEU A 22 -9.38 18.64 -26.80
CA LEU A 22 -8.00 19.07 -26.63
C LEU A 22 -7.58 18.56 -25.25
N GLY A 23 -6.71 17.53 -25.23
CA GLY A 23 -6.00 17.14 -24.03
C GLY A 23 -5.35 18.41 -23.49
N ALA A 24 -5.71 18.80 -22.27
CA ALA A 24 -5.05 19.92 -21.63
C ALA A 24 -3.57 19.58 -21.51
N ASP A 25 -2.75 20.17 -22.39
CA ASP A 25 -1.30 20.18 -22.25
C ASP A 25 -1.02 20.81 -20.88
N LYS A 26 -0.47 19.96 -19.97
CA LYS A 26 -0.04 20.44 -18.66
C LYS A 26 1.06 21.47 -18.91
N GLU A 27 0.85 22.68 -18.44
CA GLU A 27 1.86 23.74 -18.42
C GLU A 27 3.21 23.17 -17.94
N PRO A 28 4.30 23.40 -18.68
CA PRO A 28 5.64 22.97 -18.26
C PRO A 28 6.00 23.68 -16.96
N GLY A 29 6.05 22.92 -15.85
CA GLY A 29 6.42 23.42 -14.54
C GLY A 29 5.34 23.31 -13.45
N SER A 30 4.11 22.88 -13.76
CA SER A 30 3.12 22.63 -12.71
C SER A 30 3.57 21.50 -11.78
N LEU A 31 3.53 21.75 -10.47
CA LEU A 31 3.79 20.75 -9.44
C LEU A 31 2.63 19.74 -9.41
N VAL A 32 2.94 18.46 -9.59
CA VAL A 32 1.97 17.37 -9.57
C VAL A 32 2.19 16.54 -8.31
N PRO A 33 1.15 16.08 -7.60
CA PRO A 33 1.34 15.19 -6.47
C PRO A 33 1.93 13.84 -6.92
N PHE A 34 2.76 13.23 -6.07
CA PHE A 34 3.10 11.82 -6.22
C PHE A 34 1.84 10.95 -6.16
N ALA A 35 1.81 9.86 -6.89
CA ALA A 35 0.74 8.87 -6.76
C ALA A 35 0.73 8.22 -5.35
N VAL A 36 1.92 8.06 -4.75
CA VAL A 36 2.13 7.73 -3.34
C VAL A 36 3.38 8.47 -2.87
N ALA A 37 3.30 9.12 -1.71
CA ALA A 37 4.43 9.63 -0.95
C ALA A 37 4.10 9.43 0.52
N SER A 38 4.67 8.41 1.15
CA SER A 38 4.38 8.07 2.54
C SER A 38 5.63 7.68 3.30
N VAL A 39 5.64 8.03 4.57
CA VAL A 39 6.56 7.52 5.58
C VAL A 39 5.72 7.01 6.74
N ARG A 40 6.10 5.87 7.31
CA ARG A 40 5.38 5.25 8.42
C ARG A 40 6.33 4.49 9.32
N PHE A 41 5.88 4.24 10.54
CA PHE A 41 6.56 3.40 11.51
C PHE A 41 5.91 2.02 11.52
N GLU A 42 6.71 0.98 11.38
CA GLU A 42 6.26 -0.42 11.43
C GLU A 42 6.95 -1.14 12.59
N GLN A 43 6.27 -2.12 13.17
CA GLN A 43 6.88 -3.08 14.09
C GLN A 43 6.39 -4.49 13.83
N ASN A 44 7.25 -5.46 14.11
CA ASN A 44 6.86 -6.84 14.37
C ASN A 44 6.88 -7.07 15.90
N ALA A 45 5.72 -7.07 16.53
CA ALA A 45 5.61 -7.22 17.98
C ALA A 45 5.93 -8.65 18.46
N THR A 46 6.12 -9.62 17.56
CA THR A 46 6.48 -10.99 17.91
C THR A 46 7.94 -11.11 18.32
N ASP A 47 8.84 -10.38 17.64
CA ASP A 47 10.28 -10.41 17.86
C ASP A 47 10.84 -9.07 18.36
N GLY A 48 10.00 -8.01 18.34
CA GLY A 48 10.38 -6.69 18.84
C GLY A 48 11.07 -5.81 17.80
N ASP A 49 11.13 -6.24 16.55
CA ASP A 49 11.71 -5.47 15.47
C ASP A 49 10.87 -4.24 15.13
N ALA A 50 11.54 -3.15 14.80
CA ALA A 50 10.89 -1.92 14.37
C ALA A 50 11.67 -1.26 13.24
N GLU A 51 10.96 -0.63 12.30
CA GLU A 51 11.54 0.02 11.14
C GLU A 51 10.78 1.28 10.74
N VAL A 52 11.43 2.15 9.98
CA VAL A 52 10.80 3.25 9.26
C VAL A 52 10.74 2.89 7.78
N VAL A 53 9.54 2.95 7.22
CA VAL A 53 9.28 2.57 5.84
C VAL A 53 8.86 3.78 5.03
N PHE A 54 9.54 4.01 3.92
CA PHE A 54 9.17 5.00 2.90
C PHE A 54 8.59 4.28 1.68
N GLU A 55 7.43 4.71 1.22
CA GLU A 55 6.85 4.22 -0.02
C GLU A 55 6.56 5.38 -0.97
N VAL A 56 7.10 5.32 -2.18
CA VAL A 56 7.00 6.38 -3.19
C VAL A 56 6.62 5.79 -4.54
N LYS A 57 5.57 6.35 -5.15
CA LYS A 57 5.16 6.04 -6.53
C LYS A 57 5.05 7.32 -7.35
N GLY A 58 5.84 7.40 -8.42
CA GLY A 58 5.89 8.57 -9.29
C GLY A 58 4.86 8.59 -10.42
N GLY A 59 4.04 7.54 -10.54
CA GLY A 59 3.08 7.41 -11.63
C GLY A 59 3.66 6.71 -12.87
N LYS A 60 3.02 6.92 -14.03
CA LYS A 60 3.33 6.15 -15.26
C LYS A 60 4.70 6.48 -15.86
N GLU A 61 5.13 7.74 -15.76
CA GLU A 61 6.34 8.25 -16.40
C GLU A 61 7.64 7.81 -15.70
N GLY A 62 7.53 7.30 -14.48
CA GLY A 62 8.68 6.94 -13.65
C GLY A 62 9.43 8.17 -13.10
N LEU A 63 10.19 7.94 -12.04
CA LEU A 63 11.00 8.95 -11.36
C LEU A 63 12.41 8.98 -11.91
N ALA A 64 12.87 10.15 -12.33
CA ALA A 64 14.26 10.42 -12.64
C ALA A 64 15.03 10.94 -11.43
N LYS A 65 14.34 11.64 -10.52
CA LYS A 65 14.89 12.15 -9.25
C LYS A 65 13.87 12.06 -8.12
N LEU A 66 14.35 11.74 -6.93
CA LEU A 66 13.60 11.79 -5.68
C LEU A 66 14.49 12.33 -4.58
N THR A 67 14.00 13.32 -3.83
CA THR A 67 14.61 13.81 -2.61
C THR A 67 13.56 13.81 -1.50
N VAL A 68 13.89 13.25 -0.33
CA VAL A 68 13.03 13.27 0.86
C VAL A 68 13.77 14.00 1.97
N VAL A 69 13.13 15.03 2.51
CA VAL A 69 13.68 15.85 3.61
C VAL A 69 12.85 15.61 4.87
N SER A 70 13.53 15.31 5.95
CA SER A 70 12.96 15.09 7.28
C SER A 70 12.54 16.42 7.95
N PRO A 71 11.74 16.36 9.04
CA PRO A 71 11.26 17.57 9.74
C PRO A 71 12.37 18.48 10.28
N ASP A 72 13.54 17.92 10.60
CA ASP A 72 14.71 18.64 11.09
C ASP A 72 15.63 19.16 9.96
N GLY A 73 15.17 19.07 8.70
CA GLY A 73 15.87 19.61 7.52
C GLY A 73 16.95 18.70 6.93
N ARG A 74 17.19 17.51 7.49
CA ARG A 74 18.14 16.56 6.92
C ARG A 74 17.57 15.86 5.69
N THR A 75 18.41 15.59 4.70
CA THR A 75 18.03 14.73 3.56
C THR A 75 18.06 13.27 4.01
N ALA A 76 16.89 12.66 4.08
CA ALA A 76 16.74 11.24 4.42
C ALA A 76 16.98 10.32 3.21
N ILE A 77 16.55 10.74 2.01
CA ILE A 77 16.72 10.01 0.76
C ILE A 77 17.10 10.99 -0.34
N ASP A 78 18.13 10.65 -1.13
CA ASP A 78 18.44 11.32 -2.39
C ASP A 78 18.73 10.24 -3.44
N PHE A 79 17.94 10.26 -4.51
CA PHE A 79 18.03 9.30 -5.60
C PHE A 79 18.00 10.02 -6.92
N THR A 80 18.91 9.63 -7.83
CA THR A 80 18.94 10.07 -9.23
C THR A 80 19.07 8.84 -10.14
N ALA A 81 18.16 8.72 -11.11
CA ALA A 81 18.21 7.62 -12.08
C ALA A 81 19.46 7.74 -12.97
N PRO A 82 20.14 6.63 -13.30
CA PRO A 82 21.35 6.65 -14.15
C PRO A 82 21.10 7.23 -15.53
N ASN A 83 19.92 7.03 -16.08
CA ASN A 83 19.48 7.61 -17.36
C ASN A 83 18.06 8.18 -17.18
N ALA A 84 17.98 9.44 -16.82
CA ALA A 84 16.72 10.13 -16.55
C ALA A 84 15.81 10.22 -17.78
N SER A 85 16.34 10.13 -19.01
CA SER A 85 15.54 10.27 -20.24
C SER A 85 14.78 9.00 -20.63
N THR A 86 15.24 7.83 -20.19
CA THR A 86 14.68 6.54 -20.65
C THR A 86 14.35 5.56 -19.53
N LEU A 87 14.97 5.71 -18.35
CA LEU A 87 14.90 4.74 -17.26
C LEU A 87 14.43 5.39 -15.95
N GLY A 88 13.20 5.89 -15.96
CA GLY A 88 12.55 6.28 -14.71
C GLY A 88 12.12 5.06 -13.88
N ILE A 89 12.17 5.17 -12.56
CA ILE A 89 11.70 4.13 -11.64
C ILE A 89 10.30 4.47 -11.16
N ARG A 90 9.36 3.54 -11.29
CA ARG A 90 7.95 3.79 -10.97
C ARG A 90 7.64 3.79 -9.49
N GLN A 91 8.34 2.93 -8.75
CA GLN A 91 8.04 2.69 -7.34
C GLN A 91 9.31 2.39 -6.58
N PHE A 92 9.40 2.94 -5.37
CA PHE A 92 10.39 2.62 -4.36
C PHE A 92 9.67 2.20 -3.07
N ARG A 93 10.25 1.22 -2.38
CA ARG A 93 10.05 0.96 -0.98
C ARG A 93 11.43 0.94 -0.34
N PHE A 94 11.67 1.82 0.61
CA PHE A 94 12.89 1.88 1.41
C PHE A 94 12.51 1.53 2.84
N GLU A 95 13.27 0.64 3.44
CA GLU A 95 13.11 0.21 4.81
C GLU A 95 14.43 0.45 5.53
N THR A 96 14.36 0.92 6.77
CA THR A 96 15.55 0.92 7.62
C THR A 96 15.88 -0.50 8.03
N PRO A 97 17.14 -0.80 8.41
CA PRO A 97 17.42 -2.00 9.16
C PRO A 97 16.54 -2.06 10.42
N GLU A 98 16.30 -3.23 10.93
CA GLU A 98 15.55 -3.51 12.16
C GLU A 98 16.52 -3.49 13.37
N PRO A 99 16.88 -2.30 13.90
CA PRO A 99 17.85 -2.20 14.97
C PRO A 99 17.21 -2.59 16.30
N GLN A 100 17.99 -3.21 17.17
CA GLN A 100 17.57 -3.45 18.55
C GLN A 100 17.40 -2.15 19.35
N ASP A 101 18.08 -1.07 18.95
CA ASP A 101 17.91 0.26 19.54
C ASP A 101 16.77 1.04 18.86
N VAL A 102 15.55 0.73 19.22
CA VAL A 102 14.34 1.45 18.75
C VAL A 102 14.37 2.93 19.13
N LYS A 103 15.02 3.30 20.25
CA LYS A 103 15.17 4.71 20.66
C LYS A 103 16.08 5.46 19.70
N GLY A 104 17.20 4.84 19.31
CA GLY A 104 18.10 5.40 18.30
C GLY A 104 17.41 5.54 16.95
N LEU A 105 16.62 4.56 16.52
CA LEU A 105 15.81 4.63 15.30
C LEU A 105 14.85 5.82 15.33
N LYS A 106 14.09 6.00 16.40
CA LYS A 106 13.16 7.14 16.57
C LYS A 106 13.87 8.50 16.57
N SER A 107 15.09 8.57 17.13
CA SER A 107 15.92 9.79 17.08
C SER A 107 16.46 10.07 15.68
N ALA A 108 16.84 9.03 14.94
CA ALA A 108 17.32 9.14 13.57
C ALA A 108 16.22 9.57 12.60
N TYR A 109 14.99 9.15 12.85
CA TYR A 109 13.79 9.48 12.07
C TYR A 109 12.75 10.19 12.95
N PRO A 110 12.90 11.51 13.18
CA PRO A 110 12.04 12.26 14.11
C PRO A 110 10.61 12.35 13.60
N GLU A 111 9.66 12.45 14.53
CA GLU A 111 8.26 12.73 14.22
C GLU A 111 8.11 14.09 13.55
N GLY A 112 7.17 14.19 12.63
CA GLY A 112 6.84 15.42 11.92
C GLY A 112 6.63 15.22 10.43
N VAL A 113 6.59 16.32 9.68
CA VAL A 113 6.28 16.32 8.24
C VAL A 113 7.55 16.08 7.43
N TYR A 114 7.57 14.97 6.71
CA TYR A 114 8.54 14.67 5.66
C TYR A 114 8.08 15.26 4.34
N THR A 115 8.98 15.94 3.64
CA THR A 115 8.71 16.59 2.36
C THR A 115 9.36 15.78 1.24
N PHE A 116 8.56 15.40 0.26
CA PHE A 116 8.98 14.64 -0.93
C PHE A 116 8.99 15.57 -2.13
N THR A 117 10.09 15.62 -2.84
CA THR A 117 10.22 16.31 -4.12
C THR A 117 10.82 15.37 -5.15
N GLY A 118 10.43 15.52 -6.41
CA GLY A 118 10.94 14.65 -7.45
C GLY A 118 10.76 15.23 -8.84
N ALA A 119 11.37 14.54 -9.80
CA ALA A 119 11.17 14.81 -11.22
C ALA A 119 10.87 13.49 -11.93
N THR A 120 9.96 13.53 -12.90
CA THR A 120 9.72 12.40 -13.81
C THR A 120 10.77 12.35 -14.92
N ALA A 121 10.88 11.20 -15.61
CA ALA A 121 11.73 11.07 -16.78
C ALA A 121 11.33 12.03 -17.91
N ALA A 122 10.06 12.45 -17.97
CA ALA A 122 9.56 13.45 -18.93
C ALA A 122 9.74 14.91 -18.46
N GLY A 123 10.43 15.15 -17.34
CA GLY A 123 10.71 16.49 -16.80
C GLY A 123 9.61 17.09 -15.92
N GLY A 124 8.51 16.37 -15.65
CA GLY A 124 7.46 16.80 -14.74
C GLY A 124 7.98 16.89 -13.29
N LYS A 125 7.57 17.93 -12.55
CA LYS A 125 7.94 18.13 -11.14
C LYS A 125 6.90 17.50 -10.23
N LEU A 126 7.34 16.71 -9.25
CA LEU A 126 6.50 16.03 -8.28
C LEU A 126 6.72 16.58 -6.87
N HIS A 127 5.65 16.59 -6.06
CA HIS A 127 5.72 16.97 -4.66
C HIS A 127 4.78 16.11 -3.81
N GLY A 128 5.10 15.97 -2.54
CA GLY A 128 4.28 15.28 -1.54
C GLY A 128 4.72 15.61 -0.14
N LYS A 129 3.86 15.32 0.83
CA LYS A 129 4.16 15.42 2.25
C LYS A 129 3.55 14.20 2.94
N SER A 130 4.24 13.70 3.96
CA SER A 130 3.73 12.64 4.84
C SER A 130 4.14 12.93 6.27
N MET A 131 3.22 12.74 7.21
CA MET A 131 3.48 12.85 8.64
C MET A 131 4.01 11.51 9.16
N LEU A 132 5.17 11.52 9.78
CA LEU A 132 5.63 10.41 10.61
C LEU A 132 5.26 10.70 12.05
N ASN A 133 4.66 9.74 12.74
CA ASN A 133 4.60 9.65 14.18
C ASN A 133 5.03 8.23 14.61
N HIS A 134 5.39 8.04 15.88
CA HIS A 134 5.85 6.75 16.38
C HIS A 134 4.78 5.99 17.17
N THR A 135 3.53 6.46 17.11
CA THR A 135 2.40 5.79 17.76
C THR A 135 1.99 4.56 16.95
N LEU A 136 2.14 3.41 17.55
CA LEU A 136 1.78 2.14 16.91
C LEU A 136 0.36 1.71 17.29
N PRO A 137 -0.40 1.13 16.38
CA PRO A 137 -1.69 0.52 16.73
C PRO A 137 -1.49 -0.71 17.62
N ALA A 138 -2.48 -1.01 18.45
CA ALA A 138 -2.48 -2.24 19.23
C ALA A 138 -2.50 -3.47 18.30
N THR A 139 -1.88 -4.56 18.72
CA THR A 139 -1.80 -5.82 17.97
C THR A 139 -3.09 -6.64 18.12
N ALA A 140 -3.40 -7.46 17.11
CA ALA A 140 -4.41 -8.49 17.20
C ALA A 140 -3.83 -9.79 17.78
N SER A 141 -4.71 -10.71 18.20
CA SER A 141 -4.33 -12.07 18.61
C SER A 141 -4.98 -13.10 17.69
N PHE A 142 -4.27 -14.19 17.40
CA PHE A 142 -4.78 -15.26 16.55
C PHE A 142 -5.88 -16.06 17.25
N LEU A 143 -7.04 -16.20 16.63
CA LEU A 143 -8.13 -17.07 17.07
C LEU A 143 -8.17 -18.37 16.26
N GLN A 144 -7.96 -18.28 14.95
CA GLN A 144 -7.95 -19.43 14.02
C GLN A 144 -7.03 -19.15 12.82
N PRO A 145 -6.10 -20.03 12.49
CA PRO A 145 -5.59 -21.06 13.39
C PRO A 145 -4.98 -20.42 14.64
N ARG A 146 -4.92 -21.15 15.74
CA ARG A 146 -4.17 -20.68 16.92
C ARG A 146 -2.68 -20.66 16.59
N ALA A 147 -1.94 -19.86 17.33
CA ALA A 147 -0.49 -19.79 17.17
C ALA A 147 0.14 -21.19 17.33
N GLY A 148 1.01 -21.57 16.40
CA GLY A 148 1.68 -22.88 16.37
C GLY A 148 0.77 -24.06 16.06
N ALA A 149 -0.45 -23.86 15.54
CA ALA A 149 -1.40 -24.93 15.27
C ALA A 149 -0.84 -25.96 14.28
N ARG A 150 -1.13 -27.23 14.53
CA ARG A 150 -0.74 -28.35 13.65
C ARG A 150 -1.99 -29.06 13.13
N ASN A 151 -1.82 -29.81 12.04
CA ASN A 151 -2.90 -30.57 11.39
C ASN A 151 -4.10 -29.69 10.96
N VAL A 152 -3.82 -28.47 10.52
CA VAL A 152 -4.83 -27.52 10.05
C VAL A 152 -5.36 -27.97 8.69
N GLY A 153 -6.68 -28.00 8.50
CA GLY A 153 -7.25 -28.37 7.20
C GLY A 153 -6.84 -27.39 6.09
N ALA A 154 -6.34 -27.89 4.98
CA ALA A 154 -5.90 -27.06 3.85
C ALA A 154 -7.05 -26.53 3.00
N LYS A 155 -8.27 -27.05 3.14
CA LYS A 155 -9.47 -26.61 2.42
C LYS A 155 -10.38 -25.79 3.33
N ASN A 156 -10.99 -24.75 2.75
CA ASN A 156 -11.94 -23.87 3.44
C ASN A 156 -11.41 -23.26 4.75
N LEU A 157 -10.09 -23.08 4.85
CA LEU A 157 -9.49 -22.44 6.03
C LEU A 157 -9.96 -20.99 6.13
N LYS A 158 -10.43 -20.63 7.31
CA LYS A 158 -10.72 -19.25 7.70
C LYS A 158 -9.69 -18.82 8.73
N ILE A 159 -8.94 -17.76 8.42
CA ILE A 159 -8.12 -17.06 9.40
C ILE A 159 -9.04 -16.15 10.20
N ALA A 160 -8.88 -16.12 11.53
CA ALA A 160 -9.64 -15.23 12.42
C ALA A 160 -8.73 -14.67 13.52
N TRP A 161 -9.00 -13.42 13.91
CA TRP A 161 -8.24 -12.69 14.93
C TRP A 161 -9.16 -11.83 15.81
N THR A 162 -8.61 -11.35 16.94
CA THR A 162 -9.35 -10.48 17.85
C THR A 162 -9.54 -9.09 17.24
N PRO A 163 -10.73 -8.46 17.42
CA PRO A 163 -10.94 -7.11 16.93
C PRO A 163 -10.08 -6.10 17.68
N VAL A 164 -9.52 -5.14 16.93
CA VAL A 164 -8.81 -3.98 17.47
C VAL A 164 -9.56 -2.72 17.03
N LYS A 165 -9.72 -1.77 17.96
CA LYS A 165 -10.45 -0.53 17.71
C LYS A 165 -9.62 0.51 16.95
N ASN A 166 -10.28 1.43 16.26
CA ASN A 166 -9.69 2.60 15.61
C ASN A 166 -8.63 2.27 14.55
N LEU A 167 -8.86 1.21 13.79
CA LEU A 167 -8.00 0.81 12.67
C LEU A 167 -8.56 1.26 11.32
N ALA A 168 -7.67 1.68 10.44
CA ALA A 168 -7.97 1.87 9.03
C ALA A 168 -8.08 0.52 8.29
N ALA A 169 -7.21 -0.43 8.62
CA ALA A 169 -7.15 -1.70 7.92
C ALA A 169 -6.50 -2.81 8.76
N TYR A 170 -6.68 -4.06 8.29
CA TYR A 170 -5.83 -5.20 8.62
C TYR A 170 -5.04 -5.63 7.37
N ILE A 171 -3.85 -6.18 7.60
CA ILE A 171 -3.05 -6.85 6.57
C ILE A 171 -2.85 -8.30 7.00
N ILE A 172 -3.24 -9.23 6.14
CA ILE A 172 -3.00 -10.66 6.36
C ILE A 172 -1.94 -11.11 5.37
N THR A 173 -0.91 -11.78 5.87
CA THR A 173 0.12 -12.39 5.03
C THR A 173 0.26 -13.86 5.38
N ILE A 174 0.25 -14.74 4.38
CA ILE A 174 0.52 -16.17 4.51
C ILE A 174 1.67 -16.49 3.57
N LYS A 175 2.78 -17.00 4.12
CA LYS A 175 3.99 -17.32 3.34
C LYS A 175 4.35 -18.79 3.52
N GLU A 176 4.75 -19.42 2.43
CA GLU A 176 5.47 -20.69 2.44
C GLU A 176 6.89 -20.43 1.90
N ARG A 177 7.90 -20.63 2.75
CA ARG A 177 9.27 -20.16 2.47
C ARG A 177 9.99 -20.96 1.39
N ASN A 178 9.81 -22.28 1.37
CA ASN A 178 10.55 -23.16 0.47
C ASN A 178 10.12 -23.02 -0.99
N LEU A 179 8.84 -22.71 -1.22
CA LEU A 179 8.27 -22.54 -2.56
C LEU A 179 8.20 -21.08 -2.98
N GLY A 180 8.53 -20.14 -2.08
CA GLY A 180 8.38 -18.70 -2.34
C GLY A 180 6.93 -18.27 -2.53
N VAL A 181 5.95 -19.04 -2.03
CA VAL A 181 4.53 -18.74 -2.20
C VAL A 181 4.10 -17.73 -1.14
N ASN A 182 3.49 -16.64 -1.59
CA ASN A 182 3.04 -15.56 -0.72
C ASN A 182 1.63 -15.10 -1.11
N LEU A 183 0.76 -14.96 -0.11
CA LEU A 183 -0.56 -14.33 -0.22
C LEU A 183 -0.60 -13.15 0.74
N THR A 184 -0.92 -11.96 0.24
CA THR A 184 -1.15 -10.77 1.06
C THR A 184 -2.52 -10.21 0.73
N ALA A 185 -3.31 -9.89 1.77
CA ALA A 185 -4.61 -9.25 1.64
C ALA A 185 -4.69 -8.05 2.60
N LYS A 186 -5.16 -6.90 2.09
CA LYS A 186 -5.51 -5.72 2.90
C LYS A 186 -7.03 -5.66 3.03
N LEU A 187 -7.51 -5.59 4.26
CA LEU A 187 -8.94 -5.67 4.62
C LEU A 187 -9.35 -4.45 5.41
N PRO A 188 -10.63 -4.01 5.34
CA PRO A 188 -11.13 -2.94 6.20
C PRO A 188 -10.93 -3.23 7.68
N GLY A 189 -10.71 -2.19 8.52
CA GLY A 189 -10.48 -2.32 9.96
C GLY A 189 -11.65 -2.90 10.77
N SER A 190 -12.82 -3.09 10.16
CA SER A 190 -13.98 -3.76 10.75
C SER A 190 -14.01 -5.28 10.54
N VAL A 191 -13.14 -5.81 9.65
CA VAL A 191 -13.11 -7.24 9.29
C VAL A 191 -12.16 -7.98 10.23
N THR A 192 -12.61 -9.12 10.79
CA THR A 192 -11.80 -9.94 11.71
C THR A 192 -11.63 -11.38 11.23
N THR A 193 -11.97 -11.64 9.97
CA THR A 193 -11.80 -12.96 9.35
C THR A 193 -11.41 -12.84 7.89
N PHE A 194 -10.63 -13.82 7.41
CA PHE A 194 -10.24 -13.94 6.01
C PHE A 194 -10.33 -15.41 5.57
N ALA A 195 -11.06 -15.69 4.48
CA ALA A 195 -11.12 -17.02 3.90
C ALA A 195 -9.92 -17.23 2.96
N VAL A 196 -9.08 -18.21 3.26
CA VAL A 196 -7.95 -18.57 2.40
C VAL A 196 -8.48 -19.24 1.13
N PRO A 197 -8.07 -18.80 -0.07
CA PRO A 197 -8.49 -19.41 -1.32
C PRO A 197 -8.15 -20.90 -1.35
N ASN A 198 -9.13 -21.74 -1.74
CA ASN A 198 -8.90 -23.17 -1.90
C ASN A 198 -7.82 -23.43 -2.96
N GLY A 199 -6.92 -24.36 -2.66
CA GLY A 199 -5.78 -24.67 -3.52
C GLY A 199 -4.52 -23.83 -3.26
N PHE A 200 -4.61 -22.77 -2.44
CA PHE A 200 -3.42 -22.02 -2.02
C PHE A 200 -2.56 -22.85 -1.04
N LEU A 201 -3.20 -23.48 -0.07
CA LEU A 201 -2.50 -24.30 0.91
C LEU A 201 -2.32 -25.74 0.39
N ARG A 202 -1.10 -26.27 0.57
CA ARG A 202 -0.76 -27.68 0.28
C ARG A 202 -0.79 -28.50 1.56
N PRO A 203 -1.17 -29.78 1.50
CA PRO A 203 -1.10 -30.66 2.66
C PRO A 203 0.31 -30.87 3.19
N GLY A 204 0.45 -31.01 4.50
CA GLY A 204 1.71 -31.34 5.18
C GLY A 204 2.76 -30.23 5.19
N MET A 205 2.40 -28.98 4.85
CA MET A 205 3.33 -27.87 4.75
C MET A 205 3.19 -26.90 5.93
N GLU A 206 4.31 -26.30 6.32
CA GLU A 206 4.34 -25.21 7.30
C GLU A 206 4.19 -23.86 6.59
N TYR A 207 3.34 -23.01 7.15
CA TYR A 207 3.10 -21.65 6.69
C TYR A 207 3.37 -20.66 7.81
N GLN A 208 4.03 -19.55 7.48
CA GLN A 208 4.07 -18.37 8.32
C GLN A 208 2.80 -17.56 8.09
N LEU A 209 2.16 -17.13 9.17
CA LEU A 209 0.97 -16.29 9.17
C LEU A 209 1.27 -15.01 9.94
N ALA A 210 1.04 -13.85 9.29
CA ALA A 210 1.12 -12.55 9.92
C ALA A 210 -0.23 -11.85 9.89
N VAL A 211 -0.56 -11.13 10.96
CA VAL A 211 -1.69 -10.21 11.04
C VAL A 211 -1.16 -8.83 11.42
N GLY A 212 -1.26 -7.89 10.50
CA GLY A 212 -0.91 -6.49 10.71
C GLY A 212 -2.15 -5.64 11.00
N THR A 213 -2.08 -4.80 12.02
CA THR A 213 -3.04 -3.74 12.31
C THR A 213 -2.51 -2.43 11.74
N VAL A 214 -3.34 -1.67 11.03
CA VAL A 214 -2.95 -0.41 10.38
C VAL A 214 -3.71 0.74 11.01
N SER A 215 -3.00 1.73 11.56
CA SER A 215 -3.63 2.94 12.12
C SER A 215 -4.17 3.86 11.02
N ALA A 216 -4.91 4.90 11.39
CA ALA A 216 -5.40 5.93 10.46
C ALA A 216 -4.24 6.68 9.77
N GLU A 217 -3.13 6.86 10.47
CA GLU A 217 -1.92 7.51 9.99
C GLU A 217 -1.04 6.59 9.12
N GLY A 218 -1.35 5.30 9.08
CA GLY A 218 -0.67 4.31 8.25
C GLY A 218 0.42 3.50 8.96
N ASN A 219 0.68 3.74 10.26
CA ASN A 219 1.61 2.92 11.04
C ASN A 219 1.07 1.50 11.23
N ILE A 220 1.98 0.53 11.33
CA ILE A 220 1.60 -0.88 11.32
C ILE A 220 2.23 -1.62 12.50
N SER A 221 1.43 -2.48 13.14
CA SER A 221 1.93 -3.47 14.10
C SER A 221 1.59 -4.86 13.62
N PHE A 222 2.61 -5.67 13.33
CA PHE A 222 2.45 -7.07 12.99
C PHE A 222 2.57 -7.97 14.22
N VAL A 223 1.83 -9.07 14.18
CA VAL A 223 2.09 -10.28 14.98
C VAL A 223 2.21 -11.45 14.02
N GLU A 224 3.12 -12.35 14.32
CA GLU A 224 3.44 -13.50 13.48
C GLU A 224 3.31 -14.81 14.24
N THR A 225 3.00 -15.87 13.50
CA THR A 225 3.02 -17.25 13.98
C THR A 225 3.23 -18.19 12.82
N THR A 226 3.39 -19.49 13.11
CA THR A 226 3.32 -20.54 12.09
C THR A 226 2.14 -21.46 12.34
N PHE A 227 1.73 -22.17 11.29
CA PHE A 227 0.83 -23.32 11.38
C PHE A 227 1.22 -24.37 10.36
N THR A 228 0.94 -25.64 10.65
CA THR A 228 1.20 -26.75 9.73
C THR A 228 -0.12 -27.36 9.26
N THR A 229 -0.27 -27.53 7.95
CA THR A 229 -1.46 -28.20 7.38
C THR A 229 -1.42 -29.71 7.61
N ALA A 230 -2.60 -30.33 7.67
CA ALA A 230 -2.73 -31.78 7.72
C ALA A 230 -2.06 -32.43 6.49
N GLY A 231 -1.40 -33.57 6.67
CA GLY A 231 -0.89 -34.38 5.56
C GLY A 231 -2.03 -34.94 4.68
N ASN A 232 -1.67 -35.48 3.53
CA ASN A 232 -2.62 -36.26 2.74
C ASN A 232 -3.05 -37.49 3.55
N GLN A 233 -4.35 -37.61 3.81
CA GLN A 233 -4.96 -38.87 4.25
C GLN A 233 -5.25 -39.70 3.02
#